data_282314058a7cf4162deb442d995415b9
#
_entry.id   282314058a7cf4162deb442d995415b9
#
_cell.length_a   1.000
_cell.length_b   1.000
_cell.length_c   1.000
_cell.angle_alpha   90.00
_cell.angle_beta   90.00
_cell.angle_gamma   90.00
#
_symmetry.space_group_name_H-M   'P 1'
#
loop_
_entity.id
_entity.type
_entity.pdbx_description
1 polymer ?
#
loop_
_entity_poly.entity_id
_entity_poly.type
_entity_poly.pdbx_seq_one_letter_code
_entity_poly.pdbx_strand_id
1 'polypeptide(L)' 'MLLNIGDVVKMRKAHPCGSDLWVVTYVGADIKIRCEKCGRIVMLDRPTFEKRLKKIMVSAAKDEA' A
#
# COMPACT_ATOMS: atom_id res chain seq x y z
N MET A 1 -13.38 1.71 2.04
CA MET A 1 -12.02 2.27 2.14
C MET A 1 -11.65 2.98 0.85
N LEU A 2 -11.17 4.21 0.96
CA LEU A 2 -10.74 4.97 -0.20
C LEU A 2 -9.24 4.80 -0.34
N LEU A 3 -8.82 4.35 -1.51
CA LEU A 3 -7.42 4.08 -1.76
C LEU A 3 -7.08 4.62 -3.14
N ASN A 4 -5.95 5.30 -3.26
CA ASN A 4 -5.53 5.90 -4.51
C ASN A 4 -4.12 5.50 -4.86
N ILE A 5 -3.83 5.48 -6.16
CA ILE A 5 -2.48 5.19 -6.63
C ILE A 5 -1.55 6.26 -6.09
N GLY A 6 -0.43 5.83 -5.53
CA GLY A 6 0.53 6.75 -4.93
C GLY A 6 0.43 6.85 -3.42
N ASP A 7 -0.61 6.26 -2.83
CA ASP A 7 -0.72 6.26 -1.38
C ASP A 7 0.43 5.46 -0.77
N VAL A 8 0.95 5.94 0.33
CA VAL A 8 1.97 5.20 1.09
C VAL A 8 1.25 4.57 2.27
N VAL A 9 1.34 3.26 2.37
CA VAL A 9 0.61 2.52 3.39
C VAL A 9 1.58 1.68 4.22
N LYS A 10 1.20 1.46 5.46
CA LYS A 10 1.97 0.59 6.35
C LYS A 10 1.19 -0.70 6.51
N MET A 11 1.85 -1.82 6.26
CA MET A 11 1.22 -3.12 6.37
C MET A 11 1.53 -3.71 7.74
N ARG A 12 0.69 -4.64 8.18
CA ARG A 12 0.86 -5.25 9.49
C ARG A 12 2.11 -6.11 9.56
N LYS A 13 2.52 -6.66 8.43
CA LYS A 13 3.65 -7.55 8.39
C LYS A 13 4.79 -6.87 7.67
N ALA A 14 5.96 -6.84 8.28
CA ALA A 14 7.12 -6.22 7.67
C ALA A 14 7.60 -7.07 6.49
N HIS A 15 8.09 -6.41 5.46
CA HIS A 15 8.68 -7.07 4.32
C HIS A 15 10.07 -7.60 4.72
N PRO A 16 10.53 -8.71 4.13
CA PRO A 16 11.85 -9.24 4.47
C PRO A 16 13.00 -8.27 4.30
N CYS A 17 12.85 -7.25 3.46
CA CYS A 17 13.91 -6.26 3.29
C CYS A 17 14.00 -5.28 4.45
N GLY A 18 13.11 -5.37 5.40
CA GLY A 18 13.14 -4.54 6.60
C GLY A 18 12.19 -3.37 6.60
N SER A 19 11.50 -3.14 5.48
CA SER A 19 10.55 -2.03 5.40
C SER A 19 9.13 -2.58 5.48
N ASP A 20 8.26 -1.85 6.16
CA ASP A 20 6.83 -2.20 6.16
C ASP A 20 6.02 -1.13 5.46
N LEU A 21 6.68 -0.21 4.75
CA LEU A 21 5.99 0.83 4.00
C LEU A 21 5.91 0.45 2.54
N TRP A 22 4.74 0.67 1.96
CA TRP A 22 4.45 0.29 0.58
C TRP A 22 3.76 1.44 -0.13
N VAL A 23 4.01 1.54 -1.42
CA VAL A 23 3.36 2.55 -2.26
C VAL A 23 2.36 1.82 -3.15
N VAL A 24 1.13 2.32 -3.16
CA VAL A 24 0.08 1.73 -4.00
C VAL A 24 0.35 2.09 -5.45
N THR A 25 0.46 1.09 -6.31
CA THR A 25 0.74 1.32 -7.72
C THR A 25 -0.46 1.03 -8.61
N TYR A 26 -1.45 0.31 -8.11
CA TYR A 26 -2.63 0.00 -8.91
C TYR A 26 -3.80 -0.30 -7.98
N VAL A 27 -4.95 0.22 -8.33
CA VAL A 27 -6.19 0.00 -7.58
C VAL A 27 -7.27 -0.43 -8.56
N GLY A 28 -7.78 -1.62 -8.38
CA GLY A 28 -8.83 -2.15 -9.22
C GLY A 28 -9.49 -3.29 -8.48
N ALA A 29 -9.83 -4.38 -9.18
CA ALA A 29 -10.33 -5.56 -8.53
C ALA A 29 -9.30 -6.09 -7.54
N ASP A 30 -8.02 -5.97 -7.93
CA ASP A 30 -6.91 -6.29 -7.05
C ASP A 30 -6.12 -5.02 -6.78
N ILE A 31 -5.26 -5.04 -5.78
CA ILE A 31 -4.44 -3.89 -5.42
C ILE A 31 -2.98 -4.30 -5.53
N LYS A 32 -2.21 -3.52 -6.28
CA LYS A 32 -0.78 -3.75 -6.40
C LYS A 32 -0.05 -2.71 -5.57
N ILE A 33 0.91 -3.17 -4.79
CA ILE A 33 1.71 -2.31 -3.94
C ILE A 33 3.17 -2.61 -4.19
N ARG A 34 4.00 -1.59 -4.05
CA ARG A 34 5.44 -1.72 -4.26
C ARG A 34 6.16 -1.36 -2.98
N CYS A 35 7.11 -2.19 -2.58
CA CYS A 35 7.90 -1.90 -1.40
C CYS A 35 8.72 -0.64 -1.64
N GLU A 36 8.64 0.29 -0.71
CA GLU A 36 9.32 1.55 -0.85
C GLU A 36 10.82 1.39 -0.86
N LYS A 37 11.33 0.39 -0.17
CA LYS A 37 12.76 0.22 -0.02
C LYS A 37 13.38 -0.62 -1.13
N CYS A 38 12.83 -1.80 -1.41
CA CYS A 38 13.44 -2.69 -2.38
C CYS A 38 12.76 -2.71 -3.74
N GLY A 39 11.60 -2.10 -3.85
CA GLY A 39 10.90 -2.01 -5.13
C GLY A 39 10.10 -3.25 -5.50
N ARG A 40 10.00 -4.23 -4.62
CA ARG A 40 9.25 -5.44 -4.93
C ARG A 40 7.76 -5.13 -5.02
N ILE A 41 7.09 -5.69 -6.03
CA ILE A 41 5.68 -5.48 -6.24
C ILE A 41 4.92 -6.72 -5.80
N VAL A 42 3.84 -6.51 -5.04
CA VAL A 42 2.98 -7.57 -4.54
C VAL A 42 1.56 -7.22 -4.91
N MET A 43 0.80 -8.22 -5.36
CA MET A 43 -0.60 -8.03 -5.69
C MET A 43 -1.46 -8.74 -4.66
N LEU A 44 -2.47 -8.04 -4.14
CA LEU A 44 -3.39 -8.59 -3.15
C LEU A 44 -4.81 -8.27 -3.58
N ASP A 45 -5.75 -9.19 -3.31
CA ASP A 45 -7.14 -8.86 -3.52
C ASP A 45 -7.57 -7.87 -2.45
N ARG A 46 -8.66 -7.14 -2.72
CA ARG A 46 -9.07 -6.05 -1.82
C ARG A 46 -9.31 -6.52 -0.39
N PRO A 47 -10.07 -7.59 -0.14
CA PRO A 47 -10.28 -8.02 1.24
C PRO A 47 -8.98 -8.37 1.96
N THR A 48 -8.05 -9.03 1.27
CA THR A 48 -6.78 -9.38 1.86
C THR A 48 -5.96 -8.13 2.16
N PHE A 49 -5.97 -7.18 1.23
CA PHE A 49 -5.25 -5.93 1.42
C PHE A 49 -5.77 -5.20 2.66
N GLU A 50 -7.10 -5.10 2.78
CA GLU A 50 -7.70 -4.41 3.91
C GLU A 50 -7.36 -5.10 5.23
N LYS A 51 -7.33 -6.43 5.20
CA LYS A 51 -7.02 -7.18 6.39
C LYS A 51 -5.57 -6.97 6.83
N ARG A 52 -4.68 -6.83 5.88
CA ARG A 52 -3.25 -6.68 6.17
C ARG A 52 -2.81 -5.23 6.32
N LEU A 53 -3.66 -4.30 5.98
CA LEU A 53 -3.33 -2.88 6.08
C LEU A 53 -3.36 -2.44 7.53
N LYS A 54 -2.29 -1.81 7.99
CA LYS A 54 -2.25 -1.27 9.33
C LYS A 54 -2.74 0.17 9.36
N LYS A 55 -2.20 0.99 8.45
CA LYS A 55 -2.68 2.37 8.35
C LYS A 55 -2.14 2.99 7.07
N ILE A 56 -2.81 4.04 6.62
CA ILE A 56 -2.35 4.81 5.47
C ILE A 56 -1.49 5.94 6.01
N MET A 57 -0.22 5.95 5.65
CA MET A 57 0.71 6.94 6.14
C MET A 57 0.61 8.24 5.37
N VAL A 58 0.48 8.14 4.05
CA VAL A 58 0.34 9.31 3.19
C VAL A 58 -0.71 9.00 2.16
N SER A 59 -1.70 9.89 2.01
CA SER A 59 -2.74 9.71 1.03
C SER A 59 -2.46 10.61 -0.17
N ALA A 60 -2.31 10.03 -1.33
CA ALA A 60 -2.02 10.79 -2.54
C ALA A 60 -3.21 11.67 -2.94
N ALA A 61 -4.41 11.27 -2.54
CA ALA A 61 -5.58 12.05 -2.87
C ALA A 61 -5.76 13.26 -1.97
N LYS A 62 -5.02 13.33 -0.87
CA LYS A 62 -5.16 14.40 0.03
C LYS A 62 -4.38 15.55 -0.40
N ASP A 63 -4.91 16.48 -0.96
CA ASP A 63 -4.16 17.53 -1.35
C ASP A 63 -4.27 18.56 -0.49
N GLU A 64 -4.22 18.69 0.15
CA GLU A 64 -4.15 19.48 0.86
C GLU A 64 -4.06 20.53 0.70
N ALA A 65 -4.16 20.77 0.22
CA ALA A 65 -4.03 21.96 -0.04
C ALA A 65 -4.03 22.87 0.61
#